data_98eac05c453f64476b68ff28f4fb68f0
#
_entry.id   98eac05c453f64476b68ff28f4fb68f0
#
_cell.length_a   1.000
_cell.length_b   1.000
_cell.length_c   1.000
_cell.angle_alpha   90.00
_cell.angle_beta   90.00
_cell.angle_gamma   90.00
#
_symmetry.space_group_name_H-M   'P 1'
#
loop_
_entity.id
_entity.type
_entity.pdbx_description
1 polymer ?
#
loop_
_entity_poly.entity_id
_entity_poly.type
_entity_poly.pdbx_seq_one_letter_code
_entity_poly.pdbx_strand_id
1 'polypeptide(L)'
;GAGYGIKVLLNLLWFIYAAGTSEVLAIGSKLGLDLRVLQQALCASPSQSNFLQYDINSVFEAGDYDQGFTIDLVCKDIQLGIALADKTGIDGAVSRIAEQLHLKALDTYGPKSGEMSVVKLYEEAAGQLFRD
;
A
#
# COMPACT_ATOMS: atom_id res chain seq x y z
N GLY A 1 -2.71 -22.89 11.83
CA GLY A 1 -1.79 -22.79 12.95
C GLY A 1 -1.11 -21.43 13.03
N ALA A 2 -0.12 -21.36 13.87
CA ALA A 2 0.60 -20.10 14.14
C ALA A 2 1.28 -19.54 12.87
N GLY A 3 1.85 -20.42 12.03
CA GLY A 3 2.50 -20.02 10.79
C GLY A 3 1.54 -19.35 9.81
N TYR A 4 0.33 -19.87 9.69
CA TYR A 4 -0.71 -19.28 8.86
C TYR A 4 -1.10 -17.88 9.36
N GLY A 5 -1.36 -17.75 10.66
CA GLY A 5 -1.73 -16.48 11.26
C GLY A 5 -0.64 -15.41 11.07
N ILE A 6 0.61 -15.78 11.29
CA ILE A 6 1.75 -14.87 11.09
C ILE A 6 1.80 -14.39 9.63
N LYS A 7 1.69 -15.31 8.66
CA LYS A 7 1.75 -14.95 7.25
C LYS A 7 0.63 -14.00 6.85
N VAL A 8 -0.59 -14.27 7.27
CA VAL A 8 -1.76 -13.42 6.97
C VAL A 8 -1.55 -12.03 7.58
N LEU A 9 -1.09 -11.95 8.82
CA LEU A 9 -0.94 -10.68 9.53
C LEU A 9 0.21 -9.84 8.98
N LEU A 10 1.33 -10.44 8.61
CA LEU A 10 2.43 -9.66 8.02
C LEU A 10 2.05 -9.11 6.63
N ASN A 11 1.31 -9.89 5.84
CA ASN A 11 0.82 -9.40 4.55
C ASN A 11 -0.19 -8.27 4.75
N LEU A 12 -1.13 -8.43 5.69
CA LEU A 12 -2.10 -7.40 6.02
C LEU A 12 -1.42 -6.07 6.37
N LEU A 13 -0.40 -6.13 7.21
CA LEU A 13 0.30 -4.92 7.63
C LEU A 13 1.03 -4.25 6.45
N TRP A 14 1.62 -5.03 5.54
CA TRP A 14 2.25 -4.48 4.35
C TRP A 14 1.22 -3.74 3.47
N PHE A 15 0.02 -4.30 3.29
CA PHE A 15 -1.04 -3.67 2.49
C PHE A 15 -1.53 -2.37 3.14
N ILE A 16 -1.56 -2.31 4.47
CA ILE A 16 -1.86 -1.07 5.21
C ILE A 16 -0.75 -0.04 4.97
N TYR A 17 0.51 -0.46 5.04
CA TYR A 17 1.64 0.43 4.77
C TYR A 17 1.60 0.98 3.34
N ALA A 18 1.27 0.16 2.37
CA ALA A 18 1.18 0.58 0.97
C ALA A 18 0.14 1.70 0.81
N ALA A 19 -1.05 1.53 1.39
CA ALA A 19 -2.11 2.53 1.32
C ALA A 19 -1.74 3.81 2.08
N GLY A 20 -1.29 3.68 3.32
CA GLY A 20 -0.95 4.82 4.17
C GLY A 20 0.23 5.63 3.63
N THR A 21 1.28 4.93 3.17
CA THR A 21 2.45 5.60 2.59
C THR A 21 2.09 6.34 1.31
N SER A 22 1.28 5.73 0.45
CA SER A 22 0.83 6.37 -0.79
C SER A 22 0.05 7.67 -0.52
N GLU A 23 -0.81 7.66 0.50
CA GLU A 23 -1.55 8.85 0.93
C GLU A 23 -0.59 9.95 1.40
N VAL A 24 0.39 9.61 2.22
CA VAL A 24 1.38 10.58 2.73
C VAL A 24 2.20 11.16 1.59
N LEU A 25 2.63 10.34 0.63
CA LEU A 25 3.36 10.82 -0.55
C LEU A 25 2.50 11.76 -1.41
N ALA A 26 1.21 11.46 -1.56
CA ALA A 26 0.28 12.34 -2.29
C ALA A 26 0.15 13.71 -1.59
N ILE A 27 0.03 13.72 -0.27
CA ILE A 27 -0.01 14.96 0.51
C ILE A 27 1.29 15.74 0.29
N GLY A 28 2.44 15.08 0.38
CA GLY A 28 3.73 15.70 0.14
C GLY A 28 3.85 16.29 -1.27
N SER A 29 3.36 15.56 -2.27
CA SER A 29 3.32 16.03 -3.66
C SER A 29 2.49 17.30 -3.80
N LYS A 30 1.32 17.35 -3.19
CA LYS A 30 0.44 18.53 -3.21
C LYS A 30 1.02 19.73 -2.47
N LEU A 31 1.88 19.48 -1.48
CA LEU A 31 2.64 20.52 -0.80
C LEU A 31 3.83 21.03 -1.62
N GLY A 32 4.13 20.42 -2.76
CA GLY A 32 5.26 20.80 -3.60
C GLY A 32 6.60 20.23 -3.12
N LEU A 33 6.59 19.22 -2.24
CA LEU A 33 7.82 18.61 -1.75
C LEU A 33 8.44 17.70 -2.82
N ASP A 34 9.77 17.64 -2.83
CA ASP A 34 10.49 16.61 -3.57
C ASP A 34 10.26 15.27 -2.89
N LEU A 35 9.68 14.30 -3.60
CA LEU A 35 9.27 13.03 -3.00
C LEU A 35 10.45 12.16 -2.60
N ARG A 36 11.61 12.29 -3.25
CA ARG A 36 12.82 11.57 -2.83
C ARG A 36 13.39 12.15 -1.54
N VAL A 37 13.32 13.47 -1.37
CA VAL A 37 13.70 14.12 -0.10
C VAL A 37 12.75 13.69 1.01
N LEU A 38 11.44 13.66 0.73
CA LEU A 38 10.46 13.19 1.70
C LEU A 38 10.70 11.72 2.07
N GLN A 39 10.96 10.85 1.10
CA GLN A 39 11.30 9.45 1.33
C GLN A 39 12.52 9.32 2.25
N GLN A 40 13.58 10.07 1.97
CA GLN A 40 14.80 10.04 2.79
C GLN A 40 14.53 10.45 4.23
N ALA A 41 13.75 11.53 4.42
CA ALA A 41 13.38 11.99 5.75
C ALA A 41 12.54 10.96 6.51
N LEU A 42 11.57 10.36 5.86
CA LEU A 42 10.72 9.33 6.47
C LEU A 42 11.53 8.07 6.81
N CYS A 43 12.45 7.65 5.93
CA CYS A 43 13.30 6.49 6.18
C CYS A 43 14.31 6.73 7.32
N ALA A 44 14.70 7.99 7.58
CA ALA A 44 15.57 8.36 8.69
C ALA A 44 14.82 8.56 10.01
N SER A 45 13.51 8.35 10.01
CA SER A 45 12.63 8.55 11.16
C SER A 45 12.05 7.22 11.64
N PRO A 46 11.37 7.19 12.80
CA PRO A 46 10.63 6.00 13.25
C PRO A 46 9.50 5.55 12.30
N SER A 47 9.15 6.34 11.30
CA SER A 47 8.15 5.98 10.28
C SER A 47 8.70 5.08 9.18
N GLN A 48 9.97 4.69 9.25
CA GLN A 48 10.60 3.84 8.25
C GLN A 48 9.90 2.48 8.15
N SER A 49 9.77 1.95 6.92
CA SER A 49 9.25 0.64 6.63
C SER A 49 9.96 0.06 5.42
N ASN A 50 9.87 -1.25 5.24
CA ASN A 50 10.41 -1.90 4.03
C ASN A 50 9.74 -1.38 2.76
N PHE A 51 8.43 -1.13 2.81
CA PHE A 51 7.71 -0.53 1.70
C PHE A 51 8.32 0.81 1.29
N LEU A 52 8.54 1.67 2.26
CA LEU A 52 9.04 3.03 2.03
C LEU A 52 10.51 3.04 1.58
N GLN A 53 11.32 2.14 2.11
CA GLN A 53 12.76 2.10 1.82
C GLN A 53 13.08 1.40 0.51
N TYR A 54 12.35 0.33 0.17
CA TYR A 54 12.67 -0.53 -0.96
C TYR A 54 11.55 -0.65 -1.98
N ASP A 55 10.35 -1.04 -1.56
CA ASP A 55 9.31 -1.48 -2.50
C ASP A 55 8.83 -0.35 -3.40
N ILE A 56 8.66 0.84 -2.85
CA ILE A 56 8.18 2.02 -3.61
C ILE A 56 9.20 2.47 -4.68
N ASN A 57 10.45 2.04 -4.58
CA ASN A 57 11.49 2.47 -5.53
C ASN A 57 11.19 2.00 -6.97
N SER A 58 10.50 0.88 -7.15
CA SER A 58 10.08 0.46 -8.49
C SER A 58 9.19 1.49 -9.17
N VAL A 59 8.35 2.17 -8.40
CA VAL A 59 7.50 3.25 -8.89
C VAL A 59 8.33 4.51 -9.17
N PHE A 60 9.17 4.94 -8.23
CA PHE A 60 10.01 6.12 -8.41
C PHE A 60 10.96 5.99 -9.60
N GLU A 61 11.60 4.86 -9.74
CA GLU A 61 12.68 4.67 -10.72
C GLU A 61 12.15 4.32 -12.11
N ALA A 62 11.12 3.48 -12.20
CA ALA A 62 10.66 2.90 -13.46
C ALA A 62 9.17 3.09 -13.74
N GLY A 63 8.39 3.61 -12.80
CA GLY A 63 6.95 3.64 -12.94
C GLY A 63 6.36 2.23 -13.04
N ASP A 64 6.95 1.29 -12.33
CA ASP A 64 6.53 -0.12 -12.32
C ASP A 64 5.72 -0.41 -11.07
N TYR A 65 4.45 -0.72 -11.26
CA TYR A 65 3.49 -1.03 -10.19
C TYR A 65 3.18 -2.53 -10.08
N ASP A 66 3.77 -3.33 -10.96
CA ASP A 66 3.30 -4.69 -11.24
C ASP A 66 4.24 -5.78 -10.73
N GLN A 67 5.20 -5.43 -9.89
CA GLN A 67 6.04 -6.42 -9.22
C GLN A 67 5.28 -7.08 -8.07
N GLY A 68 5.56 -8.36 -7.84
CA GLY A 68 4.96 -9.11 -6.76
C GLY A 68 3.54 -9.59 -7.07
N PHE A 69 2.66 -9.51 -6.08
CA PHE A 69 1.28 -9.98 -6.22
C PHE A 69 0.48 -9.14 -7.20
N THR A 70 -0.54 -9.77 -7.80
CA THR A 70 -1.59 -9.04 -8.50
C THR A 70 -2.60 -8.50 -7.49
N ILE A 71 -3.29 -7.42 -7.87
CA ILE A 71 -4.20 -6.71 -6.94
C ILE A 71 -5.39 -7.58 -6.51
N ASP A 72 -5.84 -8.54 -7.32
CA ASP A 72 -6.88 -9.49 -6.94
C ASP A 72 -6.43 -10.36 -5.77
N LEU A 73 -5.17 -10.81 -5.77
CA LEU A 73 -4.59 -11.58 -4.67
C LEU A 73 -4.42 -10.72 -3.41
N VAL A 74 -4.04 -9.46 -3.57
CA VAL A 74 -3.97 -8.50 -2.44
C VAL A 74 -5.32 -8.42 -1.75
N CYS A 75 -6.40 -8.18 -2.50
CA CYS A 75 -7.73 -8.05 -1.94
C CYS A 75 -8.19 -9.34 -1.24
N LYS A 76 -7.86 -10.49 -1.81
CA LYS A 76 -8.15 -11.79 -1.20
C LYS A 76 -7.42 -11.96 0.13
N ASP A 77 -6.14 -11.59 0.18
CA ASP A 77 -5.34 -11.71 1.40
C ASP A 77 -5.81 -10.74 2.49
N ILE A 78 -6.23 -9.53 2.12
CA ILE A 78 -6.81 -8.59 3.10
C ILE A 78 -8.08 -9.18 3.70
N GLN A 79 -8.91 -9.83 2.91
CA GLN A 79 -10.13 -10.49 3.40
C GLN A 79 -9.81 -11.58 4.42
N LEU A 80 -8.72 -12.33 4.24
CA LEU A 80 -8.26 -13.30 5.22
C LEU A 80 -7.88 -12.63 6.54
N GLY A 81 -7.20 -11.50 6.48
CA GLY A 81 -6.84 -10.72 7.67
C GLY A 81 -8.06 -10.18 8.40
N ILE A 82 -9.04 -9.66 7.67
CA ILE A 82 -10.30 -9.16 8.23
C ILE A 82 -11.08 -10.32 8.89
N ALA A 83 -11.09 -11.51 8.28
CA ALA A 83 -11.71 -12.68 8.88
C ALA A 83 -11.07 -13.05 10.22
N LEU A 84 -9.75 -12.92 10.35
CA LEU A 84 -9.07 -13.12 11.64
C LEU A 84 -9.46 -12.07 12.67
N ALA A 85 -9.60 -10.80 12.27
CA ALA A 85 -10.09 -9.76 13.16
C ALA A 85 -11.49 -10.10 13.67
N ASP A 86 -12.40 -10.47 12.76
CA ASP A 86 -13.77 -10.84 13.13
C ASP A 86 -13.81 -12.05 14.09
N LYS A 87 -12.98 -13.05 13.82
CA LYS A 87 -12.89 -14.25 14.66
C LYS A 87 -12.41 -13.94 16.08
N THR A 88 -11.53 -12.95 16.22
CA THR A 88 -10.95 -12.58 17.52
C THR A 88 -11.73 -11.50 18.24
N GLY A 89 -12.75 -10.93 17.62
CA GLY A 89 -13.53 -9.83 18.18
C GLY A 89 -12.83 -8.47 18.15
N ILE A 90 -11.71 -8.37 17.45
CA ILE A 90 -11.00 -7.09 17.26
C ILE A 90 -11.64 -6.34 16.08
N ASP A 91 -11.97 -5.06 16.29
CA ASP A 91 -12.45 -4.21 15.22
C ASP A 91 -11.33 -3.93 14.21
N GLY A 92 -11.46 -4.48 13.03
CA GLY A 92 -10.49 -4.29 11.94
C GLY A 92 -10.72 -3.01 11.14
N ALA A 93 -10.94 -1.87 11.79
CA ALA A 93 -11.28 -0.62 11.13
C ALA A 93 -10.21 -0.18 10.13
N VAL A 94 -8.93 -0.21 10.51
CA VAL A 94 -7.82 0.17 9.63
C VAL A 94 -7.72 -0.79 8.45
N SER A 95 -7.87 -2.08 8.69
CA SER A 95 -7.85 -3.12 7.65
C SER A 95 -8.98 -2.93 6.64
N ARG A 96 -10.18 -2.55 7.11
CA ARG A 96 -11.34 -2.32 6.24
C ARG A 96 -11.15 -1.10 5.34
N ILE A 97 -10.53 -0.04 5.85
CA ILE A 97 -10.20 1.14 5.04
C ILE A 97 -9.15 0.75 3.98
N ALA A 98 -8.12 0.02 4.37
CA ALA A 98 -7.12 -0.48 3.42
C ALA A 98 -7.77 -1.37 2.35
N GLU A 99 -8.69 -2.25 2.73
CA GLU A 99 -9.44 -3.08 1.78
C GLU A 99 -10.18 -2.23 0.76
N GLN A 100 -10.91 -1.20 1.20
CA GLN A 100 -11.66 -0.31 0.30
C GLN A 100 -10.75 0.35 -0.73
N LEU A 101 -9.56 0.79 -0.31
CA LEU A 101 -8.60 1.44 -1.19
C LEU A 101 -8.03 0.47 -2.23
N HIS A 102 -7.64 -0.72 -1.82
CA HIS A 102 -7.13 -1.74 -2.74
C HIS A 102 -8.23 -2.26 -3.68
N LEU A 103 -9.47 -2.42 -3.20
CA LEU A 103 -10.62 -2.78 -4.05
C LEU A 103 -10.90 -1.71 -5.10
N LYS A 104 -10.79 -0.44 -4.73
CA LYS A 104 -10.93 0.66 -5.69
C LYS A 104 -9.85 0.59 -6.76
N ALA A 105 -8.62 0.28 -6.39
CA ALA A 105 -7.52 0.08 -7.33
C ALA A 105 -7.81 -1.11 -8.28
N LEU A 106 -8.31 -2.21 -7.73
CA LEU A 106 -8.71 -3.38 -8.53
C LEU A 106 -9.78 -3.02 -9.55
N ASP A 107 -10.83 -2.30 -9.12
CA ASP A 107 -11.92 -1.90 -10.00
C ASP A 107 -11.45 -0.93 -11.09
N THR A 108 -10.51 -0.04 -10.75
CA THR A 108 -10.04 1.01 -11.66
C THR A 108 -9.04 0.48 -12.69
N TYR A 109 -8.10 -0.38 -12.25
CA TYR A 109 -6.95 -0.79 -13.07
C TYR A 109 -7.02 -2.25 -13.54
N GLY A 110 -7.97 -3.01 -13.05
CA GLY A 110 -8.17 -4.41 -13.40
C GLY A 110 -7.48 -5.39 -12.44
N PRO A 111 -8.03 -6.63 -12.34
CA PRO A 111 -7.61 -7.60 -11.32
C PRO A 111 -6.17 -8.09 -11.48
N LYS A 112 -5.59 -8.00 -12.67
CA LYS A 112 -4.23 -8.47 -12.95
C LYS A 112 -3.18 -7.36 -12.88
N SER A 113 -3.56 -6.13 -12.53
CA SER A 113 -2.59 -5.09 -12.19
C SER A 113 -1.88 -5.44 -10.88
N GLY A 114 -0.77 -4.80 -10.61
CA GLY A 114 0.12 -5.19 -9.50
C GLY A 114 -0.35 -4.74 -8.13
N GLU A 115 0.33 -5.23 -7.12
CA GLU A 115 0.05 -4.91 -5.71
C GLU A 115 0.31 -3.45 -5.36
N MET A 116 1.08 -2.74 -6.19
CA MET A 116 1.37 -1.31 -6.02
C MET A 116 0.30 -0.42 -6.66
N SER A 117 -0.81 -0.98 -7.15
CA SER A 117 -1.83 -0.22 -7.87
C SER A 117 -2.51 0.85 -7.02
N VAL A 118 -2.54 0.71 -5.70
CA VAL A 118 -3.04 1.74 -4.78
C VAL A 118 -2.25 3.04 -4.92
N VAL A 119 -0.96 2.97 -5.28
CA VAL A 119 -0.12 4.15 -5.53
C VAL A 119 -0.70 4.99 -6.67
N LYS A 120 -1.19 4.33 -7.73
CA LYS A 120 -1.80 5.02 -8.88
C LYS A 120 -3.01 5.86 -8.48
N LEU A 121 -3.84 5.35 -7.55
CA LEU A 121 -5.00 6.11 -7.06
C LEU A 121 -4.57 7.44 -6.45
N TYR A 122 -3.49 7.42 -5.68
CA TYR A 122 -2.98 8.61 -5.01
C TYR A 122 -2.21 9.52 -5.95
N GLU A 123 -1.52 8.99 -6.95
CA GLU A 123 -0.95 9.80 -8.03
C GLU A 123 -2.04 10.57 -8.76
N GLU A 124 -3.16 9.91 -9.09
CA GLU A 124 -4.30 10.56 -9.75
C GLU A 124 -4.92 11.62 -8.84
N ALA A 125 -5.09 11.32 -7.55
CA ALA A 125 -5.62 12.29 -6.59
C ALA A 125 -4.71 13.51 -6.46
N ALA A 126 -3.39 13.31 -6.51
CA ALA A 126 -2.42 14.41 -6.47
C ALA A 126 -2.27 15.14 -7.80
N GLY A 127 -2.74 14.54 -8.91
CA GLY A 127 -2.55 15.11 -10.24
C GLY A 127 -1.10 15.05 -10.72
N GLN A 128 -0.29 14.14 -10.17
CA GLN A 128 1.13 14.05 -10.47
C GLN A 128 1.62 12.61 -10.27
N LEU A 129 2.43 12.11 -11.20
CA LEU A 129 3.14 10.85 -11.02
C LEU A 129 4.22 11.00 -9.96
N PHE A 130 4.44 9.93 -9.15
CA PHE A 130 5.51 9.92 -8.16
C PHE A 130 6.86 9.61 -8.78
N ARG A 131 6.87 9.09 -9.98
CA ARG A 131 8.08 8.75 -10.73
C ARG A 131 9.01 9.97 -10.87
N ASP A 132 10.29 9.72 -10.70
CA ASP A 132 11.37 10.72 -10.89
C ASP A 132 11.37 11.36 -12.29
#